data_79445393c95397ce132926ebff141f76
#
_entry.id   79445393c95397ce132926ebff141f76
#
_cell.length_a   1.000
_cell.length_b   1.000
_cell.length_c   1.000
_cell.angle_alpha   90.00
_cell.angle_beta   90.00
_cell.angle_gamma   90.00
#
_symmetry.space_group_name_H-M   'P 1'
#
loop_
_entity.id
_entity.type
_entity.pdbx_description
1 polymer ?
#
loop_
_entity_poly.entity_id
_entity_poly.type
_entity_poly.pdbx_seq_one_letter_code
_entity_poly.pdbx_strand_id
1 'polypeptide(L)'
;PPKLGFKNADMKKKALSELVFECYRQMGLAPTVSFLDRLKEFGFSNATRGGVSIGVEDLEIPADKATLLVEAEERVTRFQKAYSTGNITNGERYNKVIDTWTHANSDIADAMVKTMARSKGGFNPVFMMFDSGSRGSRDQIRQLAGMRGLMAKPQKKLTGGIGEIIESPIKSNFREGLSVLEYFISTH
;
A
#
# COMPACT_ATOMS: atom_id res chain seq x y z
N PRO A 1 24.10 -18.35 -14.77
CA PRO A 1 24.72 -18.94 -15.98
C PRO A 1 25.92 -18.11 -16.43
N PRO A 2 27.04 -18.75 -16.86
CA PRO A 2 28.30 -18.03 -17.11
C PRO A 2 28.22 -16.97 -18.23
N LYS A 3 27.27 -17.08 -19.14
CA LYS A 3 27.07 -16.14 -20.25
C LYS A 3 26.37 -14.84 -19.83
N LEU A 4 25.68 -14.79 -18.70
CA LEU A 4 24.96 -13.59 -18.24
C LEU A 4 25.85 -12.54 -17.56
N GLY A 5 27.09 -12.87 -17.24
CA GLY A 5 27.95 -12.01 -16.45
C GLY A 5 27.48 -11.82 -15.01
N PHE A 6 28.31 -11.20 -14.21
CA PHE A 6 27.98 -10.86 -12.82
C PHE A 6 27.22 -9.54 -12.77
N LYS A 7 26.03 -9.55 -12.12
CA LYS A 7 25.23 -8.35 -11.90
C LYS A 7 25.25 -8.00 -10.40
N ASN A 8 25.89 -6.89 -10.06
CA ASN A 8 25.95 -6.37 -8.70
C ASN A 8 24.84 -5.32 -8.52
N ALA A 9 23.64 -5.77 -8.21
CA ALA A 9 22.49 -4.92 -7.97
C ALA A 9 21.48 -5.61 -7.03
N ASP A 10 20.63 -4.83 -6.38
CA ASP A 10 19.54 -5.36 -5.57
C ASP A 10 18.52 -6.08 -6.47
N MET A 11 18.40 -7.39 -6.28
CA MET A 11 17.53 -8.25 -7.07
C MET A 11 16.09 -8.26 -6.55
N LYS A 12 15.43 -7.09 -6.64
CA LYS A 12 13.99 -6.96 -6.39
C LYS A 12 13.19 -7.62 -7.54
N LYS A 13 11.88 -7.79 -7.35
CA LYS A 13 10.98 -8.46 -8.31
C LYS A 13 11.18 -8.04 -9.77
N LYS A 14 11.30 -6.73 -10.04
CA LYS A 14 11.47 -6.21 -11.41
C LYS A 14 12.82 -6.63 -12.00
N ALA A 15 13.90 -6.43 -11.24
CA ALA A 15 15.26 -6.79 -11.67
C ALA A 15 15.41 -8.30 -11.92
N LEU A 16 14.77 -9.14 -11.07
CA LEU A 16 14.73 -10.59 -11.29
C LEU A 16 13.97 -10.96 -12.57
N SER A 17 12.83 -10.32 -12.82
CA SER A 17 12.05 -10.57 -14.05
C SER A 17 12.85 -10.21 -15.31
N GLU A 18 13.55 -9.09 -15.29
CA GLU A 18 14.43 -8.66 -16.39
C GLU A 18 15.60 -9.64 -16.58
N LEU A 19 16.19 -10.12 -15.48
CA LEU A 19 17.28 -11.10 -15.51
C LEU A 19 16.81 -12.44 -16.10
N VAL A 20 15.65 -12.92 -15.72
CA VAL A 20 15.05 -14.15 -16.27
C VAL A 20 14.78 -14.00 -17.76
N PHE A 21 14.23 -12.87 -18.18
CA PHE A 21 13.98 -12.59 -19.59
C PHE A 21 15.27 -12.54 -20.40
N GLU A 22 16.32 -11.91 -19.88
CA GLU A 22 17.63 -11.85 -20.52
C GLU A 22 18.25 -13.26 -20.63
N CYS A 23 18.12 -14.10 -19.58
CA CYS A 23 18.55 -15.49 -19.59
C CYS A 23 17.85 -16.28 -20.71
N TYR A 24 16.53 -16.13 -20.83
CA TYR A 24 15.77 -16.79 -21.89
C TYR A 24 16.21 -16.36 -23.29
N ARG A 25 16.39 -15.06 -23.49
CA ARG A 25 16.79 -14.50 -24.79
C ARG A 25 18.17 -14.97 -25.25
N GLN A 26 19.11 -15.11 -24.30
CA GLN A 26 20.51 -15.46 -24.64
C GLN A 26 20.76 -16.97 -24.71
N MET A 27 20.05 -17.75 -23.94
CA MET A 27 20.36 -19.17 -23.74
C MET A 27 19.22 -20.14 -24.06
N GLY A 28 18.01 -19.62 -24.31
CA GLY A 28 16.84 -20.44 -24.60
C GLY A 28 16.17 -21.04 -23.37
N LEU A 29 15.19 -21.91 -23.60
CA LEU A 29 14.26 -22.41 -22.57
C LEU A 29 14.94 -23.30 -21.51
N ALA A 30 15.65 -24.34 -21.90
CA ALA A 30 16.17 -25.35 -20.97
C ALA A 30 17.14 -24.78 -19.91
N PRO A 31 18.15 -23.95 -20.27
CA PRO A 31 18.99 -23.29 -19.28
C PRO A 31 18.23 -22.32 -18.38
N THR A 32 17.18 -21.66 -18.89
CA THR A 32 16.34 -20.77 -18.10
C THR A 32 15.56 -21.51 -17.04
N VAL A 33 14.97 -22.66 -17.35
CA VAL A 33 14.29 -23.53 -16.38
C VAL A 33 15.24 -23.94 -15.26
N SER A 34 16.44 -24.45 -15.62
CA SER A 34 17.45 -24.83 -14.63
C SER A 34 17.91 -23.63 -13.76
N PHE A 35 17.97 -22.43 -14.33
CA PHE A 35 18.27 -21.20 -13.59
C PHE A 35 17.16 -20.86 -12.60
N LEU A 36 15.89 -20.94 -13.01
CA LEU A 36 14.74 -20.69 -12.16
C LEU A 36 14.66 -21.67 -10.97
N ASP A 37 14.91 -22.96 -11.20
CA ASP A 37 14.93 -23.96 -10.13
C ASP A 37 16.01 -23.65 -9.08
N ARG A 38 17.23 -23.33 -9.53
CA ARG A 38 18.30 -22.92 -8.61
C ARG A 38 18.00 -21.63 -7.88
N LEU A 39 17.38 -20.65 -8.54
CA LEU A 39 16.97 -19.39 -7.94
C LEU A 39 15.91 -19.63 -6.85
N LYS A 40 14.95 -20.51 -7.12
CA LYS A 40 13.92 -20.92 -6.17
C LYS A 40 14.54 -21.57 -4.92
N GLU A 41 15.42 -22.57 -5.11
CA GLU A 41 16.09 -23.25 -4.00
C GLU A 41 16.94 -22.30 -3.17
N PHE A 42 17.69 -21.43 -3.83
CA PHE A 42 18.50 -20.40 -3.18
C PHE A 42 17.63 -19.45 -2.34
N GLY A 43 16.50 -18.98 -2.92
CA GLY A 43 15.55 -18.12 -2.23
C GLY A 43 14.94 -18.77 -0.99
N PHE A 44 14.42 -19.99 -1.11
CA PHE A 44 13.81 -20.72 0.00
C PHE A 44 14.83 -21.05 1.11
N SER A 45 16.00 -21.54 0.75
CA SER A 45 17.07 -21.85 1.71
C SER A 45 17.47 -20.63 2.53
N ASN A 46 17.64 -19.46 1.88
CA ASN A 46 18.04 -18.24 2.59
C ASN A 46 16.89 -17.63 3.39
N ALA A 47 15.66 -17.70 2.90
CA ALA A 47 14.49 -17.25 3.66
C ALA A 47 14.31 -18.09 4.94
N THR A 48 14.50 -19.41 4.85
CA THR A 48 14.46 -20.31 6.03
C THR A 48 15.58 -19.99 7.02
N ARG A 49 16.80 -19.77 6.55
CA ARG A 49 17.93 -19.40 7.41
C ARG A 49 17.76 -18.02 8.04
N GLY A 50 17.20 -17.07 7.31
CA GLY A 50 16.92 -15.72 7.78
C GLY A 50 15.83 -15.67 8.84
N GLY A 51 14.95 -16.70 8.93
CA GLY A 51 13.88 -16.76 9.93
C GLY A 51 12.91 -15.58 9.85
N VAL A 52 12.63 -15.07 8.64
CA VAL A 52 11.76 -13.90 8.45
C VAL A 52 10.33 -14.23 8.85
N SER A 53 9.88 -13.64 9.96
CA SER A 53 8.53 -13.80 10.50
C SER A 53 7.86 -12.44 10.67
N ILE A 54 6.52 -12.41 10.56
CA ILE A 54 5.72 -11.20 10.73
C ILE A 54 4.97 -11.28 12.06
N GLY A 55 5.13 -10.26 12.88
CA GLY A 55 4.31 -10.01 14.07
C GLY A 55 3.42 -8.78 13.88
N VAL A 56 2.39 -8.65 14.72
CA VAL A 56 1.53 -7.44 14.73
C VAL A 56 2.36 -6.19 15.06
N GLU A 57 3.41 -6.33 15.83
CA GLU A 57 4.33 -5.25 16.23
C GLU A 57 5.11 -4.68 15.06
N ASP A 58 5.31 -5.45 13.99
CA ASP A 58 6.02 -5.02 12.78
C ASP A 58 5.21 -4.05 11.91
N LEU A 59 3.89 -3.97 12.15
CA LEU A 59 2.98 -3.04 11.51
C LEU A 59 3.03 -1.69 12.23
N GLU A 60 4.10 -0.93 12.09
CA GLU A 60 4.27 0.34 12.78
C GLU A 60 3.35 1.44 12.21
N ILE A 61 2.62 2.07 13.13
CA ILE A 61 1.76 3.22 12.82
C ILE A 61 2.62 4.47 12.87
N PRO A 62 2.62 5.32 11.82
CA PRO A 62 3.40 6.54 11.83
C PRO A 62 2.90 7.52 12.91
N ALA A 63 3.82 8.13 13.65
CA ALA A 63 3.49 9.11 14.70
C ALA A 63 2.75 10.34 14.11
N ASP A 64 3.07 10.71 12.88
CA ASP A 64 2.48 11.86 12.18
C ASP A 64 1.03 11.64 11.74
N LYS A 65 0.50 10.41 11.85
CA LYS A 65 -0.87 10.07 11.41
C LYS A 65 -1.92 10.97 12.06
N ALA A 66 -1.84 11.17 13.37
CA ALA A 66 -2.81 11.99 14.10
C ALA A 66 -2.83 13.44 13.59
N THR A 67 -1.66 14.03 13.37
CA THR A 67 -1.53 15.40 12.86
C THR A 67 -2.10 15.52 11.45
N LEU A 68 -1.76 14.59 10.55
CA LEU A 68 -2.27 14.58 9.17
C LEU A 68 -3.79 14.44 9.11
N LEU A 69 -4.37 13.64 10.01
CA LEU A 69 -5.83 13.49 10.11
C LEU A 69 -6.50 14.79 10.58
N VAL A 70 -5.95 15.45 11.60
CA VAL A 70 -6.48 16.74 12.09
C VAL A 70 -6.44 17.80 11.00
N GLU A 71 -5.33 17.94 10.30
CA GLU A 71 -5.20 18.89 9.18
C GLU A 71 -6.23 18.61 8.06
N ALA A 72 -6.46 17.35 7.75
CA ALA A 72 -7.46 16.96 6.75
C ALA A 72 -8.89 17.32 7.23
N GLU A 73 -9.22 17.06 8.49
CA GLU A 73 -10.51 17.43 9.10
C GLU A 73 -10.77 18.93 9.11
N GLU A 74 -9.75 19.72 9.41
CA GLU A 74 -9.85 21.18 9.35
C GLU A 74 -10.13 21.68 7.94
N ARG A 75 -9.49 21.07 6.92
CA ARG A 75 -9.76 21.40 5.51
C ARG A 75 -11.20 21.04 5.12
N VAL A 76 -11.66 19.85 5.49
CA VAL A 76 -13.04 19.41 5.24
C VAL A 76 -14.04 20.35 5.91
N THR A 77 -13.80 20.71 7.17
CA THR A 77 -14.66 21.65 7.91
C THR A 77 -14.74 23.01 7.21
N ARG A 78 -13.63 23.52 6.67
CA ARG A 78 -13.62 24.76 5.87
C ARG A 78 -14.50 24.66 4.62
N PHE A 79 -14.45 23.53 3.90
CA PHE A 79 -15.30 23.32 2.73
C PHE A 79 -16.78 23.18 3.10
N GLN A 80 -17.10 22.53 4.20
CA GLN A 80 -18.46 22.48 4.70
C GLN A 80 -19.01 23.85 5.08
N LYS A 81 -18.18 24.67 5.72
CA LYS A 81 -18.54 26.06 6.03
C LYS A 81 -18.74 26.91 4.76
N ALA A 82 -17.87 26.76 3.77
CA ALA A 82 -18.01 27.46 2.49
C ALA A 82 -19.30 27.07 1.75
N TYR A 83 -19.71 25.81 1.83
CA TYR A 83 -20.99 25.33 1.29
C TYR A 83 -22.17 25.91 2.07
N SER A 84 -22.16 25.89 3.40
CA SER A 84 -23.26 26.44 4.22
C SER A 84 -23.44 27.97 4.05
N THR A 85 -22.38 28.69 3.67
CA THR A 85 -22.42 30.12 3.35
C THR A 85 -22.76 30.41 1.89
N GLY A 86 -23.01 29.37 1.06
CA GLY A 86 -23.38 29.52 -0.34
C GLY A 86 -22.24 29.89 -1.30
N ASN A 87 -20.99 29.81 -0.84
CA ASN A 87 -19.80 30.17 -1.63
C ASN A 87 -19.40 29.09 -2.66
N ILE A 88 -19.77 27.83 -2.41
CA ILE A 88 -19.50 26.70 -3.30
C ILE A 88 -20.73 25.82 -3.47
N THR A 89 -20.81 25.11 -4.59
CA THR A 89 -21.88 24.14 -4.85
C THR A 89 -21.67 22.83 -4.07
N ASN A 90 -22.72 22.01 -3.94
CA ASN A 90 -22.60 20.70 -3.30
C ASN A 90 -21.64 19.76 -4.05
N GLY A 91 -21.64 19.81 -5.40
CA GLY A 91 -20.72 19.02 -6.21
C GLY A 91 -19.25 19.42 -5.99
N GLU A 92 -18.97 20.73 -5.91
CA GLU A 92 -17.62 21.22 -5.59
C GLU A 92 -17.19 20.85 -4.18
N ARG A 93 -18.08 20.96 -3.21
CA ARG A 93 -17.84 20.52 -1.84
C ARG A 93 -17.45 19.04 -1.80
N TYR A 94 -18.28 18.19 -2.43
CA TYR A 94 -18.05 16.75 -2.50
C TYR A 94 -16.66 16.43 -3.10
N ASN A 95 -16.35 17.01 -4.26
CA ASN A 95 -15.06 16.78 -4.90
C ASN A 95 -13.89 17.22 -4.03
N LYS A 96 -13.96 18.40 -3.39
CA LYS A 96 -12.92 18.92 -2.50
C LYS A 96 -12.73 18.04 -1.25
N VAL A 97 -13.81 17.46 -0.71
CA VAL A 97 -13.74 16.53 0.42
C VAL A 97 -13.05 15.23 0.01
N ILE A 98 -13.44 14.64 -1.12
CA ILE A 98 -12.82 13.42 -1.64
C ILE A 98 -11.33 13.63 -1.94
N ASP A 99 -10.98 14.74 -2.60
CA ASP A 99 -9.57 15.10 -2.87
C ASP A 99 -8.76 15.23 -1.57
N THR A 100 -9.32 15.92 -0.57
CA THR A 100 -8.64 16.10 0.72
C THR A 100 -8.32 14.77 1.37
N TRP A 101 -9.27 13.85 1.42
CA TRP A 101 -9.07 12.53 2.00
C TRP A 101 -8.16 11.63 1.17
N THR A 102 -8.19 11.77 -0.16
CA THR A 102 -7.27 11.04 -1.05
C THR A 102 -5.82 11.47 -0.81
N HIS A 103 -5.56 12.77 -0.71
CA HIS A 103 -4.23 13.29 -0.40
C HIS A 103 -3.78 12.87 1.00
N ALA A 104 -4.59 13.08 2.03
CA ALA A 104 -4.27 12.67 3.40
C ALA A 104 -3.93 11.16 3.49
N ASN A 105 -4.69 10.33 2.77
CA ASN A 105 -4.45 8.89 2.70
C ASN A 105 -3.10 8.55 2.04
N SER A 106 -2.70 9.29 1.00
CA SER A 106 -1.39 9.15 0.36
C SER A 106 -0.26 9.60 1.28
N ASP A 107 -0.42 10.74 1.96
CA ASP A 107 0.58 11.29 2.88
C ASP A 107 0.83 10.36 4.07
N ILE A 108 -0.25 9.80 4.65
CA ILE A 108 -0.17 8.77 5.69
C ILE A 108 0.54 7.51 5.19
N ALA A 109 0.27 7.08 3.94
CA ALA A 109 0.95 5.94 3.36
C ALA A 109 2.45 6.18 3.17
N ASP A 110 2.84 7.40 2.75
CA ASP A 110 4.24 7.78 2.61
C ASP A 110 4.97 7.86 3.96
N ALA A 111 4.32 8.44 4.97
CA ALA A 111 4.83 8.48 6.34
C ALA A 111 5.02 7.06 6.91
N MET A 112 4.04 6.18 6.69
CA MET A 112 4.10 4.78 7.11
C MET A 112 5.28 4.03 6.47
N VAL A 113 5.46 4.14 5.14
CA VAL A 113 6.58 3.50 4.45
C VAL A 113 7.92 4.00 4.98
N LYS A 114 8.05 5.32 5.21
CA LYS A 114 9.28 5.91 5.78
C LYS A 114 9.55 5.40 7.21
N THR A 115 8.52 5.27 8.03
CA THR A 115 8.63 4.75 9.40
C THR A 115 9.07 3.29 9.37
N MET A 116 8.41 2.44 8.59
CA MET A 116 8.77 1.02 8.47
C MET A 116 10.17 0.80 7.89
N ALA A 117 10.60 1.64 6.95
CA ALA A 117 11.95 1.57 6.38
C ALA A 117 13.07 1.83 7.41
N ARG A 118 12.78 2.62 8.45
CA ARG A 118 13.73 2.94 9.53
C ARG A 118 13.61 2.01 10.73
N SER A 119 12.50 1.31 10.83
CA SER A 119 12.20 0.40 11.92
C SER A 119 13.20 -0.74 11.99
N LYS A 120 13.51 -1.16 13.22
CA LYS A 120 14.44 -2.28 13.50
C LYS A 120 15.79 -2.16 12.75
N GLY A 121 16.28 -0.95 12.58
CA GLY A 121 17.54 -0.72 11.86
C GLY A 121 17.47 -1.06 10.37
N GLY A 122 16.29 -0.97 9.75
CA GLY A 122 16.05 -1.32 8.35
C GLY A 122 15.65 -2.78 8.11
N PHE A 123 15.52 -3.58 9.18
CA PHE A 123 15.16 -5.01 9.10
C PHE A 123 13.72 -5.31 9.54
N ASN A 124 12.79 -4.40 9.28
CA ASN A 124 11.37 -4.68 9.48
C ASN A 124 10.89 -5.74 8.47
N PRO A 125 10.39 -6.92 8.91
CA PRO A 125 10.03 -8.02 8.00
C PRO A 125 8.93 -7.65 7.01
N VAL A 126 7.94 -6.84 7.43
CA VAL A 126 6.85 -6.38 6.57
C VAL A 126 7.40 -5.45 5.48
N PHE A 127 8.28 -4.53 5.86
CA PHE A 127 8.93 -3.64 4.90
C PHE A 127 9.81 -4.42 3.91
N MET A 128 10.59 -5.39 4.37
CA MET A 128 11.44 -6.21 3.52
C MET A 128 10.63 -6.98 2.46
N MET A 129 9.49 -7.56 2.84
CA MET A 129 8.62 -8.28 1.91
C MET A 129 7.97 -7.34 0.89
N PHE A 130 7.56 -6.16 1.33
CA PHE A 130 6.97 -5.13 0.48
C PHE A 130 8.00 -4.56 -0.50
N ASP A 131 9.17 -4.13 -0.01
CA ASP A 131 10.20 -3.48 -0.80
C ASP A 131 10.83 -4.43 -1.83
N SER A 132 11.01 -5.70 -1.48
CA SER A 132 11.47 -6.73 -2.42
C SER A 132 10.44 -7.05 -3.51
N GLY A 133 9.16 -6.74 -3.27
CA GLY A 133 8.05 -7.08 -4.14
C GLY A 133 7.62 -8.55 -4.05
N SER A 134 8.04 -9.28 -3.01
CA SER A 134 7.66 -10.67 -2.80
C SER A 134 6.19 -10.80 -2.40
N ARG A 135 5.74 -10.00 -1.46
CA ARG A 135 4.35 -9.94 -0.99
C ARG A 135 3.99 -8.56 -0.43
N GLY A 136 2.70 -8.24 -0.57
CA GLY A 136 2.15 -6.98 -0.10
C GLY A 136 2.32 -5.85 -1.12
N SER A 137 1.21 -5.21 -1.48
CA SER A 137 1.24 -3.94 -2.17
C SER A 137 1.25 -2.80 -1.16
N ARG A 138 1.61 -1.60 -1.60
CA ARG A 138 1.53 -0.38 -0.78
C ARG A 138 0.14 -0.20 -0.18
N ASP A 139 -0.91 -0.44 -0.97
CA ASP A 139 -2.30 -0.30 -0.52
C ASP A 139 -2.69 -1.33 0.53
N GLN A 140 -2.20 -2.57 0.42
CA GLN A 140 -2.46 -3.60 1.42
C GLN A 140 -1.83 -3.24 2.77
N ILE A 141 -0.56 -2.81 2.77
CA ILE A 141 0.13 -2.43 4.01
C ILE A 141 -0.45 -1.14 4.58
N ARG A 142 -0.87 -0.19 3.74
CA ARG A 142 -1.54 1.03 4.16
C ARG A 142 -2.82 0.72 4.96
N GLN A 143 -3.62 -0.25 4.52
CA GLN A 143 -4.81 -0.67 5.26
C GLN A 143 -4.47 -1.33 6.61
N LEU A 144 -3.30 -1.98 6.72
CA LEU A 144 -2.87 -2.66 7.95
C LEU A 144 -2.33 -1.70 9.01
N ALA A 145 -1.54 -0.72 8.63
CA ALA A 145 -0.80 0.16 9.56
C ALA A 145 -0.98 1.67 9.32
N GLY A 146 -1.55 2.07 8.20
CA GLY A 146 -1.82 3.47 7.87
C GLY A 146 -3.28 3.87 8.14
N MET A 147 -4.04 4.01 7.07
CA MET A 147 -5.46 4.36 7.07
C MET A 147 -6.16 3.55 5.96
N ARG A 148 -7.34 3.01 6.23
CA ARG A 148 -8.09 2.28 5.21
C ARG A 148 -8.58 3.21 4.08
N GLY A 149 -9.12 4.38 4.43
CA GLY A 149 -9.46 5.44 3.48
C GLY A 149 -10.89 5.41 2.98
N LEU A 150 -11.10 5.95 1.77
CA LEU A 150 -12.41 6.09 1.17
C LEU A 150 -12.93 4.75 0.62
N MET A 151 -14.24 4.52 0.76
CA MET A 151 -14.93 3.34 0.23
C MET A 151 -15.91 3.75 -0.86
N ALA A 152 -16.04 2.92 -1.90
CA ALA A 152 -17.07 3.08 -2.92
C ALA A 152 -18.40 2.51 -2.42
N LYS A 153 -19.51 3.18 -2.77
CA LYS A 153 -20.85 2.60 -2.55
C LYS A 153 -21.03 1.34 -3.41
N PRO A 154 -21.77 0.32 -2.92
CA PRO A 154 -22.07 -0.85 -3.73
C PRO A 154 -22.81 -0.43 -4.99
N GLN A 155 -22.32 -0.85 -6.14
CA GLN A 155 -22.98 -0.56 -7.42
C GLN A 155 -24.34 -1.27 -7.46
N LYS A 156 -25.41 -0.52 -7.45
CA LYS A 156 -26.71 -1.07 -7.92
C LYS A 156 -26.55 -1.33 -9.42
N LYS A 157 -26.64 -2.58 -9.84
CA LYS A 157 -26.44 -3.08 -11.21
C LYS A 157 -27.27 -2.40 -12.32
N LEU A 158 -28.10 -1.41 -12.01
CA LEU A 158 -29.11 -0.84 -12.88
C LEU A 158 -28.71 0.48 -13.59
N THR A 159 -27.63 1.12 -13.18
CA THR A 159 -27.16 2.35 -13.84
C THR A 159 -25.65 2.25 -13.99
N GLY A 160 -25.17 2.08 -15.21
CA GLY A 160 -23.74 1.96 -15.55
C GLY A 160 -22.87 3.18 -15.22
N GLY A 161 -23.10 3.80 -14.05
CA GLY A 161 -22.34 4.91 -13.52
C GLY A 161 -21.16 4.44 -12.65
N ILE A 162 -20.11 5.25 -12.64
CA ILE A 162 -18.97 5.12 -11.72
C ILE A 162 -19.51 5.15 -10.30
N GLY A 163 -19.18 4.13 -9.49
CA GLY A 163 -19.67 4.01 -8.11
C GLY A 163 -19.36 5.29 -7.32
N GLU A 164 -20.40 5.87 -6.73
CA GLU A 164 -20.26 7.06 -5.88
C GLU A 164 -19.41 6.70 -4.64
N ILE A 165 -18.43 7.53 -4.34
CA ILE A 165 -17.53 7.34 -3.17
C ILE A 165 -18.25 7.86 -1.92
N ILE A 166 -18.15 7.13 -0.82
CA ILE A 166 -18.67 7.55 0.49
C ILE A 166 -17.74 8.67 1.01
N GLU A 167 -18.33 9.85 1.31
CA GLU A 167 -17.57 11.02 1.76
C GLU A 167 -16.83 10.81 3.09
N SER A 168 -17.37 9.95 3.97
CA SER A 168 -16.74 9.63 5.26
C SER A 168 -15.67 8.55 5.06
N PRO A 169 -14.38 8.86 5.28
CA PRO A 169 -13.32 7.87 5.17
C PRO A 169 -13.28 6.98 6.40
N ILE A 170 -12.71 5.80 6.26
CA ILE A 170 -12.30 4.96 7.37
C ILE A 170 -10.90 5.41 7.80
N LYS A 171 -10.80 6.10 8.94
CA LYS A 171 -9.55 6.66 9.46
C LYS A 171 -8.69 5.61 10.15
N SER A 172 -9.34 4.60 10.71
CA SER A 172 -8.66 3.49 11.38
C SER A 172 -7.96 2.56 10.40
N ASN A 173 -6.96 1.85 10.88
CA ASN A 173 -6.32 0.72 10.22
C ASN A 173 -6.68 -0.60 10.93
N PHE A 174 -6.30 -1.74 10.34
CA PHE A 174 -6.61 -3.03 10.92
C PHE A 174 -5.84 -3.32 12.21
N ARG A 175 -4.67 -2.73 12.41
CA ARG A 175 -3.91 -2.86 13.66
C ARG A 175 -4.60 -2.18 14.83
N GLU A 176 -5.15 -0.98 14.62
CA GLU A 176 -5.92 -0.24 15.63
C GLU A 176 -7.29 -0.87 15.89
N GLY A 177 -7.83 -1.54 14.90
CA GLY A 177 -9.19 -2.03 14.86
C GLY A 177 -10.18 -0.97 14.33
N LEU A 178 -11.23 -1.42 13.66
CA LEU A 178 -12.28 -0.56 13.13
C LEU A 178 -13.36 -0.34 14.20
N SER A 179 -13.88 0.87 14.26
CA SER A 179 -15.11 1.13 15.01
C SER A 179 -16.31 0.42 14.36
N VAL A 180 -17.41 0.26 15.10
CA VAL A 180 -18.62 -0.40 14.57
C VAL A 180 -19.14 0.30 13.31
N LEU A 181 -19.15 1.63 13.30
CA LEU A 181 -19.60 2.41 12.14
C LEU A 181 -18.63 2.25 10.95
N GLU A 182 -17.32 2.30 11.18
CA GLU A 182 -16.32 2.08 10.15
C GLU A 182 -16.37 0.66 9.58
N TYR A 183 -16.68 -0.34 10.42
CA TYR A 183 -16.87 -1.70 9.96
C TYR A 183 -18.05 -1.79 8.98
N PHE A 184 -19.20 -1.21 9.29
CA PHE A 184 -20.36 -1.19 8.38
C PHE A 184 -20.06 -0.46 7.07
N ILE A 185 -19.36 0.68 7.11
CA ILE A 185 -18.91 1.38 5.89
C ILE A 185 -17.96 0.51 5.07
N SER A 186 -17.16 -0.31 5.73
CA SER A 186 -16.12 -1.12 5.10
C SER A 186 -16.62 -2.39 4.43
N THR A 187 -17.80 -2.86 4.78
CA THR A 187 -18.40 -4.10 4.26
C THR A 187 -19.26 -3.89 3.02
N HIS A 188 -19.47 -2.66 2.61
CA HIS A 188 -20.26 -2.30 1.44
C HIS A 188 -19.42 -2.19 0.18
#